data_9dfa82e190936ef11264c9f6854fc8d2
#
_entry.id   9dfa82e190936ef11264c9f6854fc8d2
#
_cell.length_a   1.000
_cell.length_b   1.000
_cell.length_c   1.000
_cell.angle_alpha   90.00
_cell.angle_beta   90.00
_cell.angle_gamma   90.00
#
_symmetry.space_group_name_H-M   'P 1'
#
loop_
_entity.id
_entity.type
_entity.pdbx_description
1 polymer ?
#
loop_
_entity_poly.entity_id
_entity_poly.type
_entity_poly.pdbx_seq_one_letter_code
_entity_poly.pdbx_strand_id
1 'polypeptide(L)'
;LGVEAKKYIDAGQLVPDSVTVGIVRDRLVKDDCKSGFILDGFPRTTAQAVSLDAILKELGISLDAVLNLNVPTEELVKRISERAVLENRADDNPETVQKRLAVYEESTKPLIDYYRNSGLYQEINGLQDVDAVFADIIKALEK
;
A
#
# COMPACT_ATOMS: atom_id res chain seq x y z
N LEU A 1 -11.27 15.55 -2.78
CA LEU A 1 -10.24 14.58 -3.25
C LEU A 1 -10.78 13.16 -3.36
N GLY A 2 -11.59 12.69 -2.40
CA GLY A 2 -12.17 11.35 -2.46
C GLY A 2 -13.10 11.12 -3.66
N VAL A 3 -13.89 12.10 -4.01
CA VAL A 3 -14.76 12.04 -5.19
C VAL A 3 -13.95 11.96 -6.48
N GLU A 4 -12.86 12.71 -6.55
CA GLU A 4 -11.95 12.69 -7.69
C GLU A 4 -11.24 11.34 -7.82
N ALA A 5 -10.75 10.79 -6.70
CA ALA A 5 -10.13 9.48 -6.68
C ALA A 5 -11.08 8.37 -7.14
N LYS A 6 -12.34 8.43 -6.73
CA LYS A 6 -13.37 7.45 -7.09
C LYS A 6 -13.57 7.32 -8.61
N LYS A 7 -13.47 8.42 -9.34
CA LYS A 7 -13.61 8.41 -10.81
C LYS A 7 -12.58 7.50 -11.47
N TYR A 8 -11.34 7.51 -10.97
CA TYR A 8 -10.27 6.67 -11.49
C TYR A 8 -10.44 5.21 -11.06
N ILE A 9 -10.85 4.98 -9.82
CA ILE A 9 -11.09 3.64 -9.29
C ILE A 9 -12.19 2.93 -10.07
N ASP A 10 -13.32 3.60 -10.31
CA ASP A 10 -14.46 3.04 -11.03
C ASP A 10 -14.10 2.69 -12.50
N ALA A 11 -13.15 3.42 -13.08
CA ALA A 11 -12.65 3.16 -14.43
C ALA A 11 -11.54 2.09 -14.47
N GLY A 12 -11.13 1.53 -13.33
CA GLY A 12 -10.03 0.58 -13.24
C GLY A 12 -8.66 1.21 -13.48
N GLN A 13 -8.56 2.52 -13.38
CA GLN A 13 -7.33 3.27 -13.59
C GLN A 13 -6.66 3.59 -12.25
N LEU A 14 -5.34 3.83 -12.29
CA LEU A 14 -4.63 4.30 -11.10
C LEU A 14 -5.02 5.76 -10.81
N VAL A 15 -5.24 6.06 -9.54
CA VAL A 15 -5.47 7.43 -9.09
C VAL A 15 -4.17 8.22 -9.30
N PRO A 16 -4.21 9.44 -9.89
CA PRO A 16 -3.00 10.25 -10.05
C PRO A 16 -2.30 10.50 -8.71
N ASP A 17 -0.98 10.54 -8.73
CA ASP A 17 -0.16 10.72 -7.52
C ASP A 17 -0.54 11.99 -6.77
N SER A 18 -0.82 13.08 -7.48
CA SER A 18 -1.22 14.35 -6.85
C SER A 18 -2.48 14.22 -5.99
N VAL A 19 -3.45 13.42 -6.45
CA VAL A 19 -4.71 13.18 -5.72
C VAL A 19 -4.44 12.27 -4.53
N THR A 20 -3.74 11.16 -4.75
CA THR A 20 -3.41 10.18 -3.70
C THR A 20 -2.58 10.83 -2.58
N VAL A 21 -1.54 11.57 -2.94
CA VAL A 21 -0.67 12.26 -1.99
C VAL A 21 -1.45 13.32 -1.21
N GLY A 22 -2.34 14.05 -1.87
CA GLY A 22 -3.20 15.03 -1.21
C GLY A 22 -4.11 14.41 -0.15
N ILE A 23 -4.70 13.26 -0.45
CA ILE A 23 -5.54 12.52 0.50
C ILE A 23 -4.72 12.08 1.72
N VAL A 24 -3.52 11.53 1.49
CA VAL A 24 -2.63 11.09 2.57
C VAL A 24 -2.24 12.28 3.45
N ARG A 25 -1.84 13.39 2.85
CA ARG A 25 -1.47 14.59 3.59
C ARG A 25 -2.61 15.10 4.45
N ASP A 26 -3.81 15.21 3.88
CA ASP A 26 -4.99 15.69 4.60
C ASP A 26 -5.31 14.78 5.80
N ARG A 27 -5.09 13.48 5.64
CA ARG A 27 -5.33 12.52 6.72
C ARG A 27 -4.28 12.60 7.82
N LEU A 28 -3.01 12.72 7.46
CA LEU A 28 -1.89 12.72 8.43
C LEU A 28 -1.83 13.97 9.30
N VAL A 29 -2.41 15.09 8.86
CA VAL A 29 -2.44 16.31 9.68
C VAL A 29 -3.51 16.29 10.77
N LYS A 30 -4.39 15.30 10.77
CA LYS A 30 -5.44 15.17 11.78
C LYS A 30 -4.88 14.73 13.13
N ASP A 31 -5.53 15.16 14.20
CA ASP A 31 -5.05 14.96 15.57
C ASP A 31 -4.90 13.47 15.96
N ASP A 32 -5.76 12.59 15.46
CA ASP A 32 -5.69 11.16 15.75
C ASP A 32 -4.47 10.47 15.17
N CYS A 33 -3.75 11.10 14.23
CA CYS A 33 -2.49 10.59 13.69
C CYS A 33 -1.26 10.98 14.52
N LYS A 34 -1.41 11.84 15.50
CA LYS A 34 -0.28 12.28 16.35
C LYS A 34 0.30 11.15 17.20
N SER A 35 -0.52 10.19 17.61
CA SER A 35 -0.08 9.02 18.39
C SER A 35 0.44 7.87 17.53
N GLY A 36 0.33 7.97 16.23
CA GLY A 36 0.81 6.96 15.28
C GLY A 36 -0.19 6.68 14.17
N PHE A 37 0.29 6.00 13.13
CA PHE A 37 -0.55 5.63 11.99
C PHE A 37 0.03 4.44 11.25
N ILE A 38 -0.82 3.77 10.46
CA ILE A 38 -0.44 2.73 9.53
C ILE A 38 -0.95 3.13 8.15
N LEU A 39 -0.06 3.13 7.17
CA LEU A 39 -0.42 3.34 5.77
C LEU A 39 -0.52 1.98 5.08
N ASP A 40 -1.71 1.65 4.61
CA ASP A 40 -1.98 0.40 3.93
C ASP A 40 -2.22 0.66 2.44
N GLY A 41 -1.41 0.01 1.60
CA GLY A 41 -1.49 0.18 0.16
C GLY A 41 -0.91 1.49 -0.38
N PHE A 42 -0.14 2.22 0.41
CA PHE A 42 0.54 3.45 0.00
C PHE A 42 1.88 3.56 0.74
N PRO A 43 2.96 3.99 0.10
CA PRO A 43 3.08 4.30 -1.33
C PRO A 43 3.11 3.04 -2.20
N ARG A 44 2.77 3.19 -3.48
CA ARG A 44 2.82 2.11 -4.46
C ARG A 44 3.86 2.34 -5.55
N THR A 45 4.40 3.56 -5.63
CA THR A 45 5.44 3.93 -6.57
C THR A 45 6.55 4.69 -5.86
N THR A 46 7.73 4.73 -6.49
CA THR A 46 8.85 5.51 -5.94
C THR A 46 8.51 7.00 -5.86
N ALA A 47 7.79 7.53 -6.85
CA ALA A 47 7.35 8.92 -6.83
C ALA A 47 6.46 9.22 -5.63
N GLN A 48 5.53 8.32 -5.29
CA GLN A 48 4.70 8.44 -4.10
C GLN A 48 5.53 8.37 -2.82
N ALA A 49 6.54 7.50 -2.78
CA ALA A 49 7.43 7.36 -1.62
C ALA A 49 8.23 8.64 -1.37
N VAL A 50 8.75 9.27 -2.42
CA VAL A 50 9.46 10.54 -2.31
C VAL A 50 8.52 11.64 -1.80
N SER A 51 7.30 11.69 -2.32
CA SER A 51 6.29 12.65 -1.87
C SER A 51 5.91 12.44 -0.41
N LEU A 52 5.77 11.18 0.01
CA LEU A 52 5.51 10.84 1.41
C LEU A 52 6.65 11.30 2.32
N ASP A 53 7.89 11.07 1.94
CA ASP A 53 9.05 11.51 2.72
C ASP A 53 9.05 13.04 2.90
N ALA A 54 8.69 13.79 1.86
CA ALA A 54 8.57 15.24 1.94
C ALA A 54 7.48 15.67 2.94
N ILE A 55 6.32 15.01 2.91
CA ILE A 55 5.22 15.28 3.85
C ILE A 55 5.65 14.99 5.28
N LEU A 56 6.28 13.85 5.52
CA LEU A 56 6.71 13.44 6.86
C LEU A 56 7.76 14.41 7.41
N LYS A 57 8.67 14.86 6.58
CA LYS A 57 9.68 15.85 6.96
C LYS A 57 9.02 17.19 7.32
N GLU A 58 8.05 17.63 6.53
CA GLU A 58 7.27 18.85 6.79
C GLU A 58 6.53 18.77 8.13
N LEU A 59 6.00 17.59 8.47
CA LEU A 59 5.27 17.35 9.71
C LEU A 59 6.16 17.01 10.91
N GLY A 60 7.47 16.84 10.69
CA GLY A 60 8.41 16.46 11.75
C GLY A 60 8.25 15.02 12.23
N ILE A 61 7.81 14.12 11.36
CA ILE A 61 7.55 12.70 11.66
C ILE A 61 8.49 11.83 10.84
N SER A 62 8.79 10.64 11.35
CA SER A 62 9.54 9.62 10.61
C SER A 62 8.82 8.28 10.65
N LEU A 63 9.05 7.45 9.63
CA LEU A 63 8.55 6.08 9.61
C LEU A 63 9.37 5.20 10.55
N ASP A 64 8.71 4.29 11.26
CA ASP A 64 9.36 3.31 12.13
C ASP A 64 9.67 2.00 11.41
N ALA A 65 8.80 1.59 10.49
CA ALA A 65 8.97 0.35 9.74
C ALA A 65 8.20 0.39 8.42
N VAL A 66 8.72 -0.33 7.43
CA VAL A 66 8.05 -0.57 6.15
C VAL A 66 7.96 -2.09 5.98
N LEU A 67 6.74 -2.61 5.97
CA LEU A 67 6.49 -4.04 5.88
C LEU A 67 5.92 -4.40 4.52
N ASN A 68 6.54 -5.37 3.85
CA ASN A 68 6.04 -5.91 2.59
C ASN A 68 5.51 -7.31 2.80
N LEU A 69 4.21 -7.50 2.57
CA LEU A 69 3.59 -8.82 2.60
C LEU A 69 3.84 -9.50 1.25
N ASN A 70 4.75 -10.45 1.24
CA ASN A 70 5.13 -11.16 0.03
C ASN A 70 4.24 -12.38 -0.18
N VAL A 71 3.49 -12.37 -1.27
CA VAL A 71 2.56 -13.45 -1.65
C VAL A 71 2.80 -13.79 -3.12
N PRO A 72 2.84 -15.08 -3.50
CA PRO A 72 2.94 -15.46 -4.91
C PRO A 72 1.79 -14.88 -5.75
N THR A 73 2.07 -14.51 -6.99
CA THR A 73 1.10 -13.90 -7.90
C THR A 73 -0.17 -14.74 -8.04
N GLU A 74 -0.03 -16.04 -8.14
CA GLU A 74 -1.16 -16.99 -8.26
C GLU A 74 -2.11 -16.88 -7.07
N GLU A 75 -1.58 -16.79 -5.87
CA GLU A 75 -2.37 -16.62 -4.65
C GLU A 75 -3.02 -15.24 -4.59
N LEU A 76 -2.34 -14.20 -5.07
CA LEU A 76 -2.92 -12.86 -5.16
C LEU A 76 -4.14 -12.83 -6.06
N VAL A 77 -4.05 -13.44 -7.23
CA VAL A 77 -5.18 -13.54 -8.18
C VAL A 77 -6.37 -14.24 -7.51
N LYS A 78 -6.12 -15.35 -6.82
CA LYS A 78 -7.14 -16.11 -6.11
C LYS A 78 -7.83 -15.26 -5.04
N ARG A 79 -7.04 -14.60 -4.19
CA ARG A 79 -7.57 -13.76 -3.09
C ARG A 79 -8.39 -12.58 -3.61
N ILE A 80 -7.93 -11.92 -4.66
CA ILE A 80 -8.64 -10.79 -5.26
C ILE A 80 -9.96 -11.26 -5.88
N SER A 81 -9.95 -12.40 -6.57
CA SER A 81 -11.16 -12.98 -7.17
C SER A 81 -12.19 -13.37 -6.11
N GLU A 82 -11.76 -13.97 -5.01
CA GLU A 82 -12.63 -14.31 -3.88
C GLU A 82 -13.22 -13.04 -3.23
N ARG A 83 -12.40 -12.00 -3.08
CA ARG A 83 -12.85 -10.73 -2.53
C ARG A 83 -13.90 -10.06 -3.43
N ALA A 84 -13.73 -10.14 -4.74
CA ALA A 84 -14.70 -9.59 -5.70
C ALA A 84 -16.08 -10.22 -5.53
N VAL A 85 -16.13 -11.54 -5.28
CA VAL A 85 -17.39 -12.26 -5.03
C VAL A 85 -18.00 -11.86 -3.70
N LEU A 86 -17.19 -11.84 -2.63
CA LEU A 86 -17.67 -11.57 -1.26
C LEU A 86 -18.11 -10.12 -1.07
N GLU A 87 -17.38 -9.17 -1.64
CA GLU A 87 -17.60 -7.73 -1.43
C GLU A 87 -18.28 -7.05 -2.64
N ASN A 88 -18.59 -7.80 -3.69
CA ASN A 88 -19.21 -7.28 -4.93
C ASN A 88 -18.45 -6.06 -5.49
N ARG A 89 -17.14 -6.18 -5.61
CA ARG A 89 -16.27 -5.09 -6.10
C ARG A 89 -16.18 -5.11 -7.62
N ALA A 90 -16.67 -4.05 -8.26
CA ALA A 90 -16.68 -3.93 -9.72
C ALA A 90 -15.28 -3.80 -10.33
N ASP A 91 -14.32 -3.26 -9.57
CA ASP A 91 -12.93 -3.06 -10.00
C ASP A 91 -12.06 -4.32 -9.89
N ASP A 92 -12.60 -5.42 -9.38
CA ASP A 92 -11.87 -6.69 -9.20
C ASP A 92 -12.25 -7.74 -10.27
N ASN A 93 -12.65 -7.33 -11.48
CA ASN A 93 -12.87 -8.27 -12.58
C ASN A 93 -11.52 -8.80 -13.13
N PRO A 94 -11.49 -9.96 -13.83
CA PRO A 94 -10.24 -10.59 -14.25
C PRO A 94 -9.29 -9.70 -15.06
N GLU A 95 -9.83 -8.90 -15.97
CA GLU A 95 -9.01 -7.99 -16.79
C GLU A 95 -8.37 -6.89 -15.94
N THR A 96 -9.16 -6.27 -15.08
CA THR A 96 -8.68 -5.22 -14.17
C THR A 96 -7.64 -5.78 -13.21
N VAL A 97 -7.86 -6.98 -12.67
CA VAL A 97 -6.92 -7.66 -11.77
C VAL A 97 -5.57 -7.88 -12.46
N GLN A 98 -5.56 -8.38 -13.70
CA GLN A 98 -4.34 -8.61 -14.44
C GLN A 98 -3.56 -7.31 -14.68
N LYS A 99 -4.25 -6.24 -15.06
CA LYS A 99 -3.64 -4.92 -15.25
C LYS A 99 -3.03 -4.39 -13.95
N ARG A 100 -3.75 -4.52 -12.83
CA ARG A 100 -3.29 -4.07 -11.52
C ARG A 100 -2.05 -4.83 -11.07
N LEU A 101 -2.00 -6.15 -11.29
CA LEU A 101 -0.85 -6.98 -10.94
C LEU A 101 0.37 -6.64 -11.78
N ALA A 102 0.20 -6.40 -13.08
CA ALA A 102 1.30 -5.99 -13.95
C ALA A 102 1.91 -4.64 -13.49
N VAL A 103 1.05 -3.66 -13.20
CA VAL A 103 1.48 -2.35 -12.69
C VAL A 103 2.14 -2.52 -11.32
N TYR A 104 1.58 -3.35 -10.45
CA TYR A 104 2.14 -3.64 -9.13
C TYR A 104 3.55 -4.20 -9.22
N GLU A 105 3.78 -5.22 -10.05
CA GLU A 105 5.11 -5.83 -10.20
C GLU A 105 6.12 -4.82 -10.73
N GLU A 106 5.75 -4.06 -11.75
CA GLU A 106 6.61 -3.04 -12.36
C GLU A 106 6.97 -1.93 -11.38
N SER A 107 6.04 -1.50 -10.56
CA SER A 107 6.21 -0.39 -9.61
C SER A 107 6.82 -0.82 -8.29
N THR A 108 6.58 -2.07 -7.86
CA THR A 108 6.99 -2.55 -6.54
C THR A 108 8.49 -2.78 -6.44
N LYS A 109 9.12 -3.28 -7.50
CA LYS A 109 10.55 -3.56 -7.48
C LYS A 109 11.41 -2.34 -7.17
N PRO A 110 11.25 -1.19 -7.85
CA PRO A 110 11.97 0.03 -7.49
C PRO A 110 11.63 0.53 -6.09
N LEU A 111 10.38 0.37 -5.68
CA LEU A 111 9.92 0.80 -4.36
C LEU A 111 10.56 -0.02 -3.25
N ILE A 112 10.68 -1.32 -3.41
CA ILE A 112 11.37 -2.20 -2.47
C ILE A 112 12.83 -1.76 -2.31
N ASP A 113 13.52 -1.50 -3.42
CA ASP A 113 14.91 -1.05 -3.41
C ASP A 113 15.04 0.30 -2.67
N TYR A 114 14.10 1.22 -2.90
CA TYR A 114 14.05 2.50 -2.23
C TYR A 114 14.01 2.36 -0.71
N TYR A 115 13.12 1.49 -0.20
CA TYR A 115 12.97 1.30 1.24
C TYR A 115 14.05 0.41 1.85
N ARG A 116 14.63 -0.52 1.11
CA ARG A 116 15.81 -1.27 1.57
C ARG A 116 16.97 -0.34 1.89
N ASN A 117 17.16 0.67 1.07
CA ASN A 117 18.21 1.68 1.29
C ASN A 117 17.93 2.54 2.52
N SER A 118 16.68 2.64 2.97
CA SER A 118 16.32 3.40 4.17
C SER A 118 16.64 2.65 5.47
N GLY A 119 16.85 1.33 5.41
CA GLY A 119 17.07 0.49 6.60
C GLY A 119 15.80 0.13 7.36
N LEU A 120 14.62 0.54 6.89
CA LEU A 120 13.34 0.29 7.57
C LEU A 120 12.56 -0.89 6.98
N TYR A 121 12.99 -1.41 5.83
CA TYR A 121 12.29 -2.43 5.09
C TYR A 121 12.37 -3.79 5.77
N GLN A 122 11.23 -4.46 5.89
CA GLN A 122 11.13 -5.84 6.33
C GLN A 122 10.14 -6.60 5.46
N GLU A 123 10.46 -7.82 5.12
CA GLU A 123 9.62 -8.68 4.31
C GLU A 123 8.87 -9.67 5.20
N ILE A 124 7.56 -9.77 5.00
CA ILE A 124 6.68 -10.68 5.75
C ILE A 124 6.13 -11.71 4.77
N ASN A 125 6.21 -12.99 5.12
CA ASN A 125 5.60 -14.05 4.32
C ASN A 125 4.08 -13.99 4.45
N GLY A 126 3.40 -13.55 3.40
CA GLY A 126 1.94 -13.46 3.35
C GLY A 126 1.24 -14.77 3.00
N LEU A 127 2.00 -15.81 2.62
CA LEU A 127 1.46 -17.14 2.30
C LEU A 127 1.41 -18.02 3.56
N GLN A 128 0.65 -17.55 4.54
CA GLN A 128 0.43 -18.23 5.81
C GLN A 128 -1.00 -17.95 6.26
N ASP A 129 -1.47 -18.59 7.30
CA ASP A 129 -2.76 -18.21 7.88
C ASP A 129 -2.67 -16.81 8.52
N VAL A 130 -3.84 -16.21 8.75
CA VAL A 130 -3.93 -14.83 9.25
C VAL A 130 -3.20 -14.65 10.58
N ASP A 131 -3.32 -15.61 11.48
CA ASP A 131 -2.69 -15.53 12.80
C ASP A 131 -1.17 -15.58 12.71
N ALA A 132 -0.61 -16.40 11.82
CA ALA A 132 0.83 -16.49 11.61
C ALA A 132 1.38 -15.20 11.00
N VAL A 133 0.67 -14.61 10.02
CA VAL A 133 1.05 -13.32 9.42
C VAL A 133 1.03 -12.22 10.48
N PHE A 134 0.00 -12.18 11.30
CA PHE A 134 -0.12 -11.20 12.38
C PHE A 134 1.04 -11.32 13.37
N ALA A 135 1.38 -12.54 13.78
CA ALA A 135 2.49 -12.78 14.69
C ALA A 135 3.82 -12.30 14.12
N ASP A 136 4.07 -12.55 12.83
CA ASP A 136 5.27 -12.10 12.14
C ASP A 136 5.33 -10.56 12.05
N ILE A 137 4.20 -9.91 11.81
CA ILE A 137 4.13 -8.44 11.78
C ILE A 137 4.47 -7.86 13.16
N ILE A 138 3.90 -8.40 14.23
CA ILE A 138 4.18 -7.95 15.59
C ILE A 138 5.65 -8.11 15.92
N LYS A 139 6.23 -9.25 15.57
CA LYS A 139 7.66 -9.51 15.78
C LYS A 139 8.55 -8.52 15.01
N ALA A 140 8.17 -8.17 13.78
CA ALA A 140 8.90 -7.22 12.97
C ALA A 140 8.83 -5.79 13.55
N LEU A 141 7.75 -5.43 14.23
CA LEU A 141 7.56 -4.12 14.86
C LEU A 141 8.24 -4.03 16.24
N GLU A 142 8.54 -5.14 16.86
CA GLU A 142 9.31 -5.20 18.08
C GLU A 142 10.79 -5.04 17.75
N LYS A 143 11.41 -4.01 18.24
CA LYS A 143 12.84 -3.74 18.02
C LYS A 143 13.63 -3.93 19.29
#